data_c714d8c73052f6ddf3bfc2dc02073e3d
#
_entry.id   c714d8c73052f6ddf3bfc2dc02073e3d
#
_cell.length_a   1.000
_cell.length_b   1.000
_cell.length_c   1.000
_cell.angle_alpha   90.00
_cell.angle_beta   90.00
_cell.angle_gamma   90.00
#
_symmetry.space_group_name_H-M   'P 1'
#
loop_
_entity.id
_entity.type
_entity.pdbx_description
1 polymer ?
#
loop_
_entity_poly.entity_id
_entity_poly.type
_entity_poly.pdbx_seq_one_letter_code
_entity_poly.pdbx_strand_id
1 'polypeptide(L)'
;MFLEALLWQRFVTGFPVRLWSGEAGKRGKRLLNKKKSIANTIFLVLIFALTLYSVFLGEDLPAVLRTIGEVNPWYLIPGTAGVILFIWGESIIIWYMFGTLDIHEKKRTCFLYSCVGFFFSAVTPSASGGQPMQIYYMRKNKIPIPVATLVLMIVTITYKSVLVFVGLFVAFFQRGFVHKYLEGILPIFYLGVALNVGCCVAMSILAFHPELAKWIMMKGLRLLEKSRLMKHKEKRTKKLADSMEQYKATAAYFGTHKKVIFNVILITFFQRFSLFFVTWFVYKAFGLHGTSIYDVVMLQAVVSVSVDMLPLPGGMGISENLFLIIFKTVFTAGLLLPGMVLSRGIAFYVQLLFSATLTLVAHVRIGRGREETTETCEQQAG
;
A
#
# COMPACT_ATOMS: atom_id res chain seq x y z
N MET A 1 10.45 -8.30 -3.08
CA MET A 1 9.33 -7.56 -3.67
C MET A 1 8.94 -8.05 -5.07
N PHE A 2 9.81 -8.06 -6.10
CA PHE A 2 9.43 -8.57 -7.43
C PHE A 2 9.36 -10.10 -7.48
N LEU A 3 10.28 -10.79 -6.81
CA LEU A 3 10.21 -12.25 -6.60
C LEU A 3 9.05 -12.62 -5.66
N GLU A 4 8.79 -11.82 -4.65
CA GLU A 4 7.63 -11.97 -3.77
C GLU A 4 6.33 -11.67 -4.52
N ALA A 5 6.27 -10.66 -5.40
CA ALA A 5 5.11 -10.44 -6.27
C ALA A 5 4.85 -11.61 -7.20
N LEU A 6 5.90 -12.27 -7.73
CA LEU A 6 5.78 -13.49 -8.55
C LEU A 6 5.45 -14.74 -7.72
N LEU A 7 6.00 -14.87 -6.53
CA LEU A 7 5.65 -15.93 -5.58
C LEU A 7 4.28 -15.68 -4.98
N TRP A 8 3.95 -14.41 -4.71
CA TRP A 8 2.67 -13.95 -4.20
C TRP A 8 1.56 -14.05 -5.26
N GLN A 9 1.87 -13.79 -6.52
CA GLN A 9 0.97 -14.10 -7.65
C GLN A 9 0.56 -15.58 -7.68
N ARG A 10 1.37 -16.46 -7.12
CA ARG A 10 1.03 -17.88 -6.88
C ARG A 10 0.30 -18.13 -5.56
N PHE A 11 0.53 -17.30 -4.54
CA PHE A 11 -0.02 -17.49 -3.20
C PHE A 11 -1.43 -16.89 -3.05
N VAL A 12 -1.69 -15.73 -3.64
CA VAL A 12 -2.98 -15.02 -3.60
C VAL A 12 -3.82 -15.26 -4.84
N THR A 13 -3.20 -15.48 -5.99
CA THR A 13 -3.92 -15.85 -7.19
C THR A 13 -4.13 -17.36 -7.28
N GLY A 14 -4.89 -17.89 -6.37
CA GLY A 14 -5.89 -18.85 -6.76
C GLY A 14 -6.85 -18.27 -7.82
N PHE A 15 -6.65 -17.02 -8.24
CA PHE A 15 -7.22 -16.39 -9.42
C PHE A 15 -6.55 -16.96 -10.67
N PRO A 16 -7.28 -17.62 -11.57
CA PRO A 16 -6.71 -18.31 -12.71
C PRO A 16 -6.08 -17.32 -13.68
N VAL A 17 -4.76 -17.24 -13.71
CA VAL A 17 -4.03 -16.90 -14.92
C VAL A 17 -4.18 -18.09 -15.88
N ARG A 18 -5.43 -18.44 -16.18
CA ARG A 18 -5.82 -19.43 -17.18
C ARG A 18 -6.51 -18.76 -18.35
N LEU A 19 -5.75 -17.96 -19.06
CA LEU A 19 -6.10 -17.64 -20.44
C LEU A 19 -5.04 -18.18 -21.40
N TRP A 20 -4.26 -19.22 -20.99
CA TRP A 20 -3.25 -19.76 -21.90
C TRP A 20 -2.82 -21.23 -21.62
N SER A 21 -3.76 -22.15 -21.40
CA SER A 21 -3.47 -23.58 -21.69
C SER A 21 -4.73 -24.42 -21.48
N GLY A 22 -4.95 -25.29 -22.43
CA GLY A 22 -6.07 -26.15 -22.65
C GLY A 22 -6.62 -26.98 -21.49
N GLU A 23 -7.80 -27.43 -21.73
CA GLU A 23 -8.66 -28.22 -20.89
C GLU A 23 -8.01 -29.54 -20.47
N ALA A 24 -7.72 -29.70 -19.20
CA ALA A 24 -7.77 -30.96 -18.44
C ALA A 24 -7.34 -30.68 -16.99
N GLY A 25 -8.19 -30.94 -16.04
CA GLY A 25 -7.89 -30.85 -14.61
C GLY A 25 -8.65 -29.79 -13.81
N LYS A 26 -9.83 -29.36 -14.26
CA LYS A 26 -10.59 -28.21 -13.71
C LYS A 26 -11.14 -28.40 -12.29
N ARG A 27 -11.45 -29.61 -11.82
CA ARG A 27 -12.08 -29.83 -10.49
C ARG A 27 -11.11 -29.87 -9.31
N GLY A 28 -10.00 -30.57 -9.40
CA GLY A 28 -9.04 -30.71 -8.29
C GLY A 28 -8.29 -29.42 -7.95
N LYS A 29 -7.96 -28.60 -8.96
CA LYS A 29 -7.26 -27.32 -8.77
C LYS A 29 -8.16 -26.20 -8.20
N ARG A 30 -9.47 -26.23 -8.45
CA ARG A 30 -10.44 -25.30 -7.82
C ARG A 30 -10.56 -25.52 -6.31
N LEU A 31 -10.54 -26.75 -5.86
CA LEU A 31 -10.65 -27.11 -4.44
C LEU A 31 -9.37 -26.75 -3.66
N LEU A 32 -8.18 -26.98 -4.24
CA LEU A 32 -6.89 -26.57 -3.66
C LEU A 32 -6.74 -25.05 -3.58
N ASN A 33 -7.22 -24.31 -4.56
CA ASN A 33 -7.21 -22.84 -4.55
C ASN A 33 -8.22 -22.26 -3.54
N LYS A 34 -9.40 -22.86 -3.39
CA LYS A 34 -10.35 -22.47 -2.33
C LYS A 34 -9.76 -22.69 -0.94
N LYS A 35 -9.17 -23.85 -0.67
CA LYS A 35 -8.54 -24.16 0.63
C LYS A 35 -7.41 -23.17 0.97
N LYS A 36 -6.56 -22.80 0.00
CA LYS A 36 -5.49 -21.80 0.22
C LYS A 36 -6.03 -20.39 0.45
N SER A 37 -7.06 -19.97 -0.28
CA SER A 37 -7.73 -18.68 -0.06
C SER A 37 -8.37 -18.62 1.32
N ILE A 38 -9.06 -19.69 1.73
CA ILE A 38 -9.66 -19.82 3.06
C ILE A 38 -8.59 -19.78 4.15
N ALA A 39 -7.48 -20.52 3.99
CA ALA A 39 -6.37 -20.53 4.94
C ALA A 39 -5.75 -19.12 5.12
N ASN A 40 -5.57 -18.35 4.05
CA ASN A 40 -5.08 -16.98 4.13
C ASN A 40 -6.08 -16.05 4.83
N THR A 41 -7.37 -16.19 4.53
CA THR A 41 -8.41 -15.42 5.23
C THR A 41 -8.44 -15.75 6.71
N ILE A 42 -8.36 -17.03 7.06
CA ILE A 42 -8.28 -17.47 8.47
C ILE A 42 -7.03 -16.91 9.14
N PHE A 43 -5.89 -16.94 8.48
CA PHE A 43 -4.64 -16.39 9.00
C PHE A 43 -4.75 -14.87 9.27
N LEU A 44 -5.35 -14.10 8.34
CA LEU A 44 -5.59 -12.67 8.53
C LEU A 44 -6.56 -12.40 9.68
N VAL A 45 -7.67 -13.15 9.74
CA VAL A 45 -8.64 -13.03 10.85
C VAL A 45 -7.99 -13.40 12.19
N LEU A 46 -7.13 -14.42 12.20
CA LEU A 46 -6.40 -14.83 13.39
C LEU A 46 -5.43 -13.73 13.87
N ILE A 47 -4.62 -13.17 12.95
CA ILE A 47 -3.72 -12.05 13.30
C ILE A 47 -4.52 -10.86 13.83
N PHE A 48 -5.62 -10.50 13.16
CA PHE A 48 -6.49 -9.43 13.60
C PHE A 48 -7.09 -9.69 14.99
N ALA A 49 -7.62 -10.89 15.20
CA ALA A 49 -8.17 -11.30 16.51
C ALA A 49 -7.11 -11.30 17.63
N LEU A 50 -5.90 -11.82 17.33
CA LEU A 50 -4.78 -11.80 18.28
C LEU A 50 -4.33 -10.38 18.60
N THR A 51 -4.32 -9.48 17.60
CA THR A 51 -3.99 -8.06 17.82
C THR A 51 -5.01 -7.39 18.71
N LEU A 52 -6.31 -7.56 18.43
CA LEU A 52 -7.37 -7.04 19.30
C LEU A 52 -7.25 -7.61 20.70
N TYR A 53 -7.10 -8.92 20.82
CA TYR A 53 -6.93 -9.59 22.11
C TYR A 53 -5.73 -9.01 22.88
N SER A 54 -4.57 -8.88 22.24
CA SER A 54 -3.35 -8.35 22.89
C SER A 54 -3.48 -6.89 23.32
N VAL A 55 -4.14 -6.06 22.50
CA VAL A 55 -4.32 -4.62 22.78
C VAL A 55 -5.34 -4.40 23.91
N PHE A 56 -6.39 -5.21 23.95
CA PHE A 56 -7.47 -5.05 24.92
C PHE A 56 -7.38 -6.01 26.13
N LEU A 57 -6.29 -6.79 26.22
CA LEU A 57 -6.09 -7.70 27.33
C LEU A 57 -5.92 -6.92 28.66
N GLY A 58 -6.87 -7.10 29.57
CA GLY A 58 -6.86 -6.40 30.85
C GLY A 58 -7.50 -5.01 30.84
N GLU A 59 -8.02 -4.54 29.68
CA GLU A 59 -8.68 -3.24 29.53
C GLU A 59 -10.21 -3.37 29.58
N ASP A 60 -10.87 -2.38 30.14
CA ASP A 60 -12.34 -2.28 30.17
C ASP A 60 -12.85 -1.74 28.78
N LEU A 61 -13.16 -2.65 27.87
CA LEU A 61 -13.68 -2.31 26.55
C LEU A 61 -14.93 -1.42 26.59
N PRO A 62 -15.94 -1.68 27.44
CA PRO A 62 -17.05 -0.77 27.63
C PRO A 62 -16.63 0.64 28.00
N ALA A 63 -15.66 0.80 28.90
CA ALA A 63 -15.15 2.12 29.30
C ALA A 63 -14.43 2.82 28.12
N VAL A 64 -13.61 2.10 27.35
CA VAL A 64 -12.95 2.62 26.15
C VAL A 64 -13.97 3.11 25.11
N LEU A 65 -15.00 2.30 24.83
CA LEU A 65 -16.05 2.66 23.87
C LEU A 65 -16.89 3.85 24.35
N ARG A 66 -17.19 3.92 25.65
CA ARG A 66 -17.89 5.06 26.25
C ARG A 66 -17.07 6.34 26.08
N THR A 67 -15.78 6.31 26.42
CA THR A 67 -14.87 7.45 26.27
C THR A 67 -14.78 7.92 24.81
N ILE A 68 -14.77 6.98 23.82
CA ILE A 68 -14.83 7.30 22.40
C ILE A 68 -16.18 7.93 22.03
N GLY A 69 -17.27 7.53 22.66
CA GLY A 69 -18.61 8.13 22.45
C GLY A 69 -18.75 9.57 22.94
N GLU A 70 -17.90 10.00 23.87
CA GLU A 70 -17.90 11.34 24.49
C GLU A 70 -17.06 12.37 23.72
N VAL A 71 -16.30 11.97 22.67
CA VAL A 71 -15.46 12.88 21.90
C VAL A 71 -16.27 13.86 21.05
N ASN A 72 -15.70 15.03 20.80
CA ASN A 72 -16.31 16.00 19.90
C ASN A 72 -16.25 15.53 18.43
N PRO A 73 -17.39 15.15 17.80
CA PRO A 73 -17.40 14.55 16.47
C PRO A 73 -16.96 15.54 15.37
N TRP A 74 -17.03 16.83 15.59
CA TRP A 74 -16.64 17.85 14.61
C TRP A 74 -15.16 17.76 14.22
N TYR A 75 -14.29 17.30 15.11
CA TYR A 75 -12.89 17.07 14.81
C TYR A 75 -12.65 15.77 14.04
N LEU A 76 -13.57 14.80 14.09
CA LEU A 76 -13.43 13.53 13.35
C LEU A 76 -13.73 13.70 11.86
N ILE A 77 -14.54 14.71 11.48
CA ILE A 77 -14.85 15.02 10.09
C ILE A 77 -13.59 15.36 9.29
N PRO A 78 -12.75 16.36 9.67
CA PRO A 78 -11.51 16.64 8.96
C PRO A 78 -10.51 15.48 9.05
N GLY A 79 -10.50 14.68 10.13
CA GLY A 79 -9.72 13.44 10.20
C GLY A 79 -10.11 12.44 9.12
N THR A 80 -11.40 12.17 8.98
CA THR A 80 -11.94 11.28 7.94
C THR A 80 -11.71 11.84 6.53
N ALA A 81 -11.89 13.16 6.34
CA ALA A 81 -11.57 13.83 5.08
C ALA A 81 -10.08 13.69 4.72
N GLY A 82 -9.18 13.74 5.70
CA GLY A 82 -7.74 13.48 5.52
C GLY A 82 -7.45 12.10 4.95
N VAL A 83 -8.18 11.07 5.37
CA VAL A 83 -8.06 9.71 4.79
C VAL A 83 -8.52 9.67 3.34
N ILE A 84 -9.63 10.34 3.01
CA ILE A 84 -10.12 10.42 1.63
C ILE A 84 -9.12 11.18 0.75
N LEU A 85 -8.57 12.30 1.26
CA LEU A 85 -7.52 13.07 0.58
C LEU A 85 -6.25 12.23 0.36
N PHE A 86 -5.90 11.37 1.30
CA PHE A 86 -4.79 10.44 1.17
C PHE A 86 -5.00 9.47 0.00
N ILE A 87 -6.17 8.84 -0.11
CA ILE A 87 -6.48 7.93 -1.23
C ILE A 87 -6.53 8.72 -2.55
N TRP A 88 -7.12 9.90 -2.55
CA TRP A 88 -7.25 10.74 -3.73
C TRP A 88 -5.89 11.27 -4.20
N GLY A 89 -4.98 11.56 -3.27
CA GLY A 89 -3.61 11.98 -3.59
C GLY A 89 -2.89 10.97 -4.48
N GLU A 90 -2.94 9.65 -4.15
CA GLU A 90 -2.36 8.61 -5.02
C GLU A 90 -3.04 8.57 -6.39
N SER A 91 -4.36 8.73 -6.41
CA SER A 91 -5.12 8.78 -7.66
C SER A 91 -4.68 9.94 -8.57
N ILE A 92 -4.43 11.12 -7.99
CA ILE A 92 -3.93 12.29 -8.73
C ILE A 92 -2.53 12.01 -9.28
N ILE A 93 -1.65 11.38 -8.49
CA ILE A 93 -0.30 11.02 -8.91
C ILE A 93 -0.36 10.07 -10.12
N ILE A 94 -1.16 9.00 -10.03
CA ILE A 94 -1.31 8.03 -11.12
C ILE A 94 -1.88 8.71 -12.37
N TRP A 95 -2.92 9.51 -12.22
CA TRP A 95 -3.54 10.26 -13.32
C TRP A 95 -2.55 11.23 -13.97
N TYR A 96 -1.81 11.99 -13.16
CA TYR A 96 -0.80 12.95 -13.64
C TYR A 96 0.30 12.24 -14.42
N MET A 97 0.85 11.14 -13.88
CA MET A 97 1.90 10.37 -14.54
C MET A 97 1.42 9.74 -15.86
N PHE A 98 0.19 9.22 -15.90
CA PHE A 98 -0.38 8.72 -17.15
C PHE A 98 -0.57 9.84 -18.17
N GLY A 99 -1.03 11.01 -17.75
CA GLY A 99 -1.16 12.17 -18.64
C GLY A 99 0.18 12.62 -19.25
N THR A 100 1.29 12.52 -18.50
CA THR A 100 2.62 12.83 -19.05
C THR A 100 3.16 11.77 -20.03
N LEU A 101 2.55 10.59 -20.08
CA LEU A 101 2.86 9.49 -21.01
C LEU A 101 1.82 9.37 -22.14
N ASP A 102 1.01 10.40 -22.36
CA ASP A 102 -0.10 10.44 -23.32
C ASP A 102 -1.14 9.32 -23.14
N ILE A 103 -1.25 8.78 -21.93
CA ILE A 103 -2.27 7.80 -21.57
C ILE A 103 -3.46 8.53 -20.95
N HIS A 104 -4.56 8.63 -21.70
CA HIS A 104 -5.75 9.37 -21.31
C HIS A 104 -6.71 8.50 -20.50
N GLU A 105 -6.48 8.43 -19.19
CA GLU A 105 -7.38 7.78 -18.24
C GLU A 105 -8.25 8.80 -17.47
N LYS A 106 -9.48 8.40 -17.17
CA LYS A 106 -10.39 9.24 -16.38
C LYS A 106 -9.95 9.29 -14.91
N LYS A 107 -10.00 10.47 -14.28
CA LYS A 107 -9.68 10.64 -12.84
C LYS A 107 -10.42 9.65 -11.95
N ARG A 108 -11.70 9.36 -12.24
CA ARG A 108 -12.51 8.37 -11.51
C ARG A 108 -11.95 6.94 -11.62
N THR A 109 -11.39 6.59 -12.78
CA THR A 109 -10.78 5.27 -12.99
C THR A 109 -9.47 5.15 -12.19
N CYS A 110 -8.64 6.21 -12.21
CA CYS A 110 -7.42 6.25 -11.39
C CYS A 110 -7.74 6.16 -9.89
N PHE A 111 -8.84 6.79 -9.45
CA PHE A 111 -9.32 6.69 -8.07
C PHE A 111 -9.70 5.25 -7.69
N LEU A 112 -10.34 4.51 -8.59
CA LEU A 112 -10.63 3.10 -8.37
C LEU A 112 -9.36 2.25 -8.31
N TYR A 113 -8.32 2.56 -9.13
CA TYR A 113 -7.02 1.87 -9.03
C TYR A 113 -6.39 2.07 -7.64
N SER A 114 -6.40 3.30 -7.12
CA SER A 114 -5.87 3.59 -5.78
C SER A 114 -6.65 2.86 -4.69
N CYS A 115 -7.99 2.85 -4.75
CA CYS A 115 -8.80 2.10 -3.79
C CYS A 115 -8.48 0.60 -3.81
N VAL A 116 -8.36 -0.01 -5.01
CA VAL A 116 -7.93 -1.40 -5.16
C VAL A 116 -6.54 -1.61 -4.52
N GLY A 117 -5.61 -0.71 -4.77
CA GLY A 117 -4.27 -0.75 -4.20
C GLY A 117 -4.29 -0.75 -2.67
N PHE A 118 -4.98 0.21 -2.06
CA PHE A 118 -5.07 0.33 -0.61
C PHE A 118 -5.80 -0.84 0.04
N PHE A 119 -6.90 -1.31 -0.54
CA PHE A 119 -7.62 -2.48 -0.03
C PHE A 119 -6.71 -3.72 0.02
N PHE A 120 -6.10 -4.07 -1.12
CA PHE A 120 -5.25 -5.26 -1.17
C PHE A 120 -3.95 -5.08 -0.39
N SER A 121 -3.40 -3.88 -0.25
CA SER A 121 -2.27 -3.61 0.64
C SER A 121 -2.63 -3.84 2.10
N ALA A 122 -3.82 -3.40 2.52
CA ALA A 122 -4.26 -3.53 3.92
C ALA A 122 -4.49 -4.99 4.34
N VAL A 123 -5.00 -5.83 3.42
CA VAL A 123 -5.34 -7.24 3.72
C VAL A 123 -4.21 -8.22 3.42
N THR A 124 -3.04 -7.74 2.99
CA THR A 124 -1.93 -8.62 2.61
C THR A 124 -0.67 -8.36 3.44
N PRO A 125 0.09 -9.41 3.78
CA PRO A 125 1.35 -9.24 4.49
C PRO A 125 2.29 -8.29 3.74
N SER A 126 2.98 -7.41 4.47
CA SER A 126 3.91 -6.41 3.92
C SER A 126 3.31 -5.54 2.80
N ALA A 127 1.99 -5.32 2.80
CA ALA A 127 1.28 -4.55 1.77
C ALA A 127 1.56 -5.02 0.31
N SER A 128 1.98 -6.27 0.13
CA SER A 128 2.51 -6.79 -1.14
C SER A 128 1.45 -7.02 -2.23
N GLY A 129 0.16 -7.08 -1.86
CA GLY A 129 -0.94 -7.35 -2.79
C GLY A 129 -1.45 -6.14 -3.56
N GLY A 130 -1.20 -4.92 -3.08
CA GLY A 130 -1.78 -3.71 -3.66
C GLY A 130 -1.36 -3.47 -5.09
N GLN A 131 -0.06 -3.36 -5.35
CA GLN A 131 0.48 -3.07 -6.69
C GLN A 131 0.13 -4.13 -7.74
N PRO A 132 0.27 -5.45 -7.48
CA PRO A 132 -0.15 -6.46 -8.44
C PRO A 132 -1.62 -6.35 -8.83
N MET A 133 -2.49 -6.02 -7.89
CA MET A 133 -3.91 -5.85 -8.18
C MET A 133 -4.20 -4.55 -8.94
N GLN A 134 -3.51 -3.45 -8.64
CA GLN A 134 -3.57 -2.22 -9.44
C GLN A 134 -3.17 -2.50 -10.89
N ILE A 135 -2.02 -3.17 -11.11
CA ILE A 135 -1.56 -3.56 -12.47
C ILE A 135 -2.59 -4.44 -13.18
N TYR A 136 -3.22 -5.37 -12.45
CA TYR A 136 -4.26 -6.22 -13.02
C TYR A 136 -5.46 -5.40 -13.57
N TYR A 137 -5.96 -4.41 -12.81
CA TYR A 137 -7.06 -3.55 -13.25
C TYR A 137 -6.61 -2.56 -14.34
N MET A 138 -5.42 -2.00 -14.26
CA MET A 138 -4.82 -1.15 -15.30
C MET A 138 -4.69 -1.90 -16.62
N ARG A 139 -4.24 -3.15 -16.57
CA ARG A 139 -4.16 -4.02 -17.75
C ARG A 139 -5.53 -4.29 -18.38
N LYS A 140 -6.60 -4.42 -17.57
CA LYS A 140 -7.96 -4.55 -18.11
C LYS A 140 -8.38 -3.34 -18.94
N ASN A 141 -7.90 -2.16 -18.58
CA ASN A 141 -8.10 -0.92 -19.34
C ASN A 141 -7.02 -0.72 -20.43
N LYS A 142 -6.35 -1.80 -20.87
CA LYS A 142 -5.36 -1.81 -21.96
C LYS A 142 -4.06 -1.05 -21.66
N ILE A 143 -3.80 -0.65 -20.42
CA ILE A 143 -2.51 -0.04 -20.05
C ILE A 143 -1.43 -1.12 -20.07
N PRO A 144 -0.29 -0.88 -20.76
CA PRO A 144 0.81 -1.85 -20.81
C PRO A 144 1.37 -2.15 -19.43
N ILE A 145 1.58 -3.44 -19.10
CA ILE A 145 2.11 -3.87 -17.80
C ILE A 145 3.43 -3.18 -17.44
N PRO A 146 4.41 -3.04 -18.36
CA PRO A 146 5.68 -2.37 -18.04
C PRO A 146 5.48 -0.93 -17.59
N VAL A 147 4.60 -0.19 -18.27
CA VAL A 147 4.27 1.21 -17.94
C VAL A 147 3.58 1.28 -16.57
N ALA A 148 2.54 0.47 -16.35
CA ALA A 148 1.84 0.41 -15.08
C ALA A 148 2.78 0.06 -13.93
N THR A 149 3.69 -0.91 -14.12
CA THR A 149 4.68 -1.32 -13.13
C THR A 149 5.62 -0.18 -12.77
N LEU A 150 6.14 0.54 -13.76
CA LEU A 150 7.08 1.63 -13.50
C LEU A 150 6.39 2.82 -12.83
N VAL A 151 5.19 3.19 -13.27
CA VAL A 151 4.39 4.25 -12.63
C VAL A 151 4.16 3.93 -11.15
N LEU A 152 3.69 2.73 -10.82
CA LEU A 152 3.48 2.33 -9.42
C LEU A 152 4.78 2.20 -8.64
N MET A 153 5.88 1.83 -9.28
CA MET A 153 7.20 1.80 -8.63
C MET A 153 7.66 3.22 -8.28
N ILE A 154 7.45 4.21 -9.15
CA ILE A 154 7.75 5.62 -8.86
C ILE A 154 6.84 6.13 -7.73
N VAL A 155 5.54 5.81 -7.74
CA VAL A 155 4.64 6.12 -6.61
C VAL A 155 5.21 5.59 -5.29
N THR A 156 5.70 4.36 -5.28
CA THR A 156 6.30 3.78 -4.05
C THR A 156 7.62 4.44 -3.69
N ILE A 157 8.49 4.74 -4.65
CA ILE A 157 9.75 5.43 -4.41
C ILE A 157 9.49 6.80 -3.77
N THR A 158 8.57 7.60 -4.34
CA THR A 158 8.26 8.92 -3.80
C THR A 158 7.63 8.85 -2.41
N TYR A 159 6.75 7.88 -2.18
CA TYR A 159 6.22 7.56 -0.87
C TYR A 159 7.32 7.25 0.16
N LYS A 160 8.24 6.33 -0.18
CA LYS A 160 9.39 5.98 0.67
C LYS A 160 10.33 7.17 0.87
N SER A 161 10.55 7.99 -0.17
CA SER A 161 11.39 9.18 -0.09
C SER A 161 10.86 10.18 0.94
N VAL A 162 9.53 10.37 1.04
CA VAL A 162 8.93 11.23 2.07
C VAL A 162 9.17 10.66 3.47
N LEU A 163 8.99 9.33 3.68
CA LEU A 163 9.29 8.70 4.97
C LEU A 163 10.76 8.78 5.35
N VAL A 164 11.66 8.56 4.38
CA VAL A 164 13.10 8.70 4.56
C VAL A 164 13.45 10.15 4.93
N PHE A 165 12.90 11.12 4.22
CA PHE A 165 13.11 12.54 4.52
C PHE A 165 12.68 12.88 5.95
N VAL A 166 11.48 12.49 6.36
CA VAL A 166 10.98 12.72 7.72
C VAL A 166 11.83 12.00 8.76
N GLY A 167 12.16 10.72 8.52
CA GLY A 167 12.99 9.93 9.44
C GLY A 167 14.37 10.52 9.65
N LEU A 168 15.06 10.92 8.57
CA LEU A 168 16.37 11.56 8.64
C LEU A 168 16.28 12.96 9.25
N PHE A 169 15.26 13.75 8.92
CA PHE A 169 15.02 15.04 9.52
C PHE A 169 14.89 14.95 11.04
N VAL A 170 14.08 14.01 11.55
CA VAL A 170 13.95 13.77 12.99
C VAL A 170 15.27 13.30 13.59
N ALA A 171 15.95 12.34 12.97
CA ALA A 171 17.18 11.76 13.50
C ALA A 171 18.33 12.78 13.63
N PHE A 172 18.50 13.67 12.65
CA PHE A 172 19.64 14.59 12.61
C PHE A 172 19.35 15.98 13.17
N PHE A 173 18.15 16.51 12.94
CA PHE A 173 17.85 17.91 13.26
C PHE A 173 16.98 18.07 14.52
N GLN A 174 16.32 17.00 15.01
CA GLN A 174 15.37 17.09 16.11
C GLN A 174 15.85 16.32 17.36
N ARG A 175 17.11 16.53 17.77
CA ARG A 175 17.69 15.80 18.93
C ARG A 175 16.88 15.93 20.22
N GLY A 176 16.38 17.15 20.53
CA GLY A 176 15.54 17.38 21.70
C GLY A 176 14.21 16.62 21.63
N PHE A 177 13.61 16.52 20.44
CA PHE A 177 12.41 15.73 20.20
C PHE A 177 12.68 14.23 20.36
N VAL A 178 13.80 13.74 19.84
CA VAL A 178 14.24 12.35 19.98
C VAL A 178 14.43 11.98 21.44
N HIS A 179 15.16 12.79 22.23
CA HIS A 179 15.33 12.57 23.67
C HIS A 179 14.00 12.61 24.43
N LYS A 180 13.12 13.54 24.10
CA LYS A 180 11.86 13.72 24.82
C LYS A 180 10.85 12.58 24.60
N TYR A 181 10.79 12.05 23.38
CA TYR A 181 9.69 11.17 22.97
C TYR A 181 10.11 9.77 22.51
N LEU A 182 11.37 9.56 22.09
CA LEU A 182 11.77 8.35 21.37
C LEU A 182 12.77 7.45 22.12
N GLU A 183 13.20 7.81 23.34
CA GLU A 183 14.22 7.02 24.08
C GLU A 183 13.86 5.53 24.19
N GLY A 184 12.58 5.21 24.46
CA GLY A 184 12.12 3.82 24.59
C GLY A 184 12.04 3.03 23.29
N ILE A 185 12.16 3.67 22.10
CA ILE A 185 11.96 3.03 20.79
C ILE A 185 13.07 3.30 19.79
N LEU A 186 14.18 3.93 20.22
CA LEU A 186 15.29 4.32 19.35
C LEU A 186 15.76 3.20 18.39
N PRO A 187 15.96 1.95 18.86
CA PRO A 187 16.42 0.87 17.96
C PRO A 187 15.41 0.58 16.85
N ILE A 188 14.11 0.59 17.16
CA ILE A 188 13.04 0.32 16.19
C ILE A 188 12.92 1.47 15.19
N PHE A 189 13.04 2.71 15.67
CA PHE A 189 13.02 3.90 14.82
C PHE A 189 14.19 3.90 13.82
N TYR A 190 15.44 3.71 14.29
CA TYR A 190 16.60 3.67 13.39
C TYR A 190 16.54 2.48 12.43
N LEU A 191 16.08 1.32 12.88
CA LEU A 191 15.85 0.17 12.01
C LEU A 191 14.84 0.52 10.91
N GLY A 192 13.71 1.16 11.28
CA GLY A 192 12.70 1.61 10.33
C GLY A 192 13.26 2.59 9.29
N VAL A 193 14.05 3.59 9.73
CA VAL A 193 14.75 4.54 8.84
C VAL A 193 15.68 3.78 7.88
N ALA A 194 16.55 2.91 8.41
CA ALA A 194 17.52 2.16 7.60
C ALA A 194 16.85 1.26 6.56
N LEU A 195 15.77 0.55 6.95
CA LEU A 195 15.00 -0.29 6.03
C LEU A 195 14.31 0.54 4.93
N ASN A 196 13.73 1.70 5.28
CA ASN A 196 13.12 2.60 4.29
C ASN A 196 14.17 3.19 3.33
N VAL A 197 15.34 3.60 3.82
CA VAL A 197 16.46 4.05 2.98
C VAL A 197 16.92 2.94 2.04
N GLY A 198 17.19 1.75 2.57
CA GLY A 198 17.61 0.60 1.76
C GLY A 198 16.61 0.23 0.69
N CYS A 199 15.32 0.20 1.03
CA CYS A 199 14.24 -0.07 0.09
C CYS A 199 14.13 1.03 -0.98
N CYS A 200 14.19 2.30 -0.60
CA CYS A 200 14.13 3.44 -1.51
C CYS A 200 15.29 3.40 -2.52
N VAL A 201 16.52 3.17 -2.06
CA VAL A 201 17.70 3.04 -2.91
C VAL A 201 17.57 1.84 -3.86
N ALA A 202 17.22 0.66 -3.33
CA ALA A 202 17.06 -0.55 -4.15
C ALA A 202 15.98 -0.37 -5.23
N MET A 203 14.83 0.21 -4.89
CA MET A 203 13.77 0.48 -5.85
C MET A 203 14.15 1.53 -6.88
N SER A 204 14.89 2.59 -6.47
CA SER A 204 15.37 3.63 -7.39
C SER A 204 16.37 3.04 -8.39
N ILE A 205 17.30 2.21 -7.94
CA ILE A 205 18.23 1.51 -8.82
C ILE A 205 17.43 0.63 -9.82
N LEU A 206 16.44 -0.12 -9.34
CA LEU A 206 15.63 -0.99 -10.20
C LEU A 206 14.79 -0.20 -11.21
N ALA A 207 14.28 0.98 -10.82
CA ALA A 207 13.48 1.85 -11.67
C ALA A 207 14.30 2.47 -12.81
N PHE A 208 15.50 2.98 -12.49
CA PHE A 208 16.29 3.79 -13.41
C PHE A 208 17.46 3.05 -14.07
N HIS A 209 17.69 1.76 -13.72
CA HIS A 209 18.64 0.87 -14.40
C HIS A 209 17.93 -0.31 -15.09
N PRO A 210 17.38 -0.10 -16.31
CA PRO A 210 16.57 -1.11 -17.01
C PRO A 210 17.33 -2.41 -17.29
N GLU A 211 18.62 -2.35 -17.50
CA GLU A 211 19.46 -3.55 -17.74
C GLU A 211 19.53 -4.45 -16.50
N LEU A 212 19.63 -3.86 -15.29
CA LEU A 212 19.58 -4.61 -14.05
C LEU A 212 18.19 -5.23 -13.83
N ALA A 213 17.13 -4.47 -14.10
CA ALA A 213 15.76 -4.96 -14.04
C ALA A 213 15.56 -6.14 -15.01
N LYS A 214 16.04 -6.03 -16.24
CA LYS A 214 16.02 -7.10 -17.25
C LYS A 214 16.78 -8.33 -16.79
N TRP A 215 17.99 -8.16 -16.25
CA TRP A 215 18.80 -9.26 -15.73
C TRP A 215 18.09 -10.01 -14.60
N ILE A 216 17.52 -9.28 -13.63
CA ILE A 216 16.77 -9.87 -12.51
C ILE A 216 15.54 -10.64 -13.02
N MET A 217 14.77 -10.05 -13.96
CA MET A 217 13.60 -10.70 -14.54
C MET A 217 13.96 -11.96 -15.34
N MET A 218 15.01 -11.90 -16.14
CA MET A 218 15.50 -13.05 -16.92
C MET A 218 16.03 -14.15 -16.01
N LYS A 219 16.77 -13.82 -14.94
CA LYS A 219 17.25 -14.77 -13.95
C LYS A 219 16.09 -15.41 -13.18
N GLY A 220 15.10 -14.61 -12.79
CA GLY A 220 13.86 -15.11 -12.17
C GLY A 220 13.08 -16.06 -13.07
N LEU A 221 12.94 -15.71 -14.35
CA LEU A 221 12.28 -16.59 -15.34
C LEU A 221 13.02 -17.92 -15.49
N ARG A 222 14.35 -17.90 -15.64
CA ARG A 222 15.18 -19.12 -15.71
C ARG A 222 15.06 -19.98 -14.44
N LEU A 223 15.02 -19.37 -13.25
CA LEU A 223 14.84 -20.08 -11.99
C LEU A 223 13.48 -20.78 -11.92
N LEU A 224 12.42 -20.11 -12.38
CA LEU A 224 11.07 -20.69 -12.46
C LEU A 224 10.98 -21.83 -13.49
N GLU A 225 11.69 -21.72 -14.60
CA GLU A 225 11.80 -22.80 -15.60
C GLU A 225 12.59 -24.00 -15.05
N LYS A 226 13.73 -23.75 -14.38
CA LYS A 226 14.56 -24.78 -13.74
C LYS A 226 13.80 -25.53 -12.62
N SER A 227 12.94 -24.85 -11.88
CA SER A 227 12.10 -25.44 -10.82
C SER A 227 10.92 -26.26 -11.36
N ARG A 228 10.85 -26.55 -12.68
CA ARG A 228 9.74 -27.21 -13.39
C ARG A 228 8.36 -26.56 -13.16
N LEU A 229 8.35 -25.36 -12.62
CA LEU A 229 7.13 -24.61 -12.33
C LEU A 229 6.50 -24.03 -13.61
N MET A 230 7.32 -23.82 -14.65
CA MET A 230 6.86 -23.35 -15.96
C MET A 230 7.66 -24.06 -17.07
N LYS A 231 6.98 -24.43 -18.16
CA LYS A 231 7.65 -24.96 -19.37
C LYS A 231 8.33 -23.82 -20.12
N HIS A 232 9.54 -24.06 -20.61
CA HIS A 232 10.26 -23.12 -21.48
C HIS A 232 9.45 -22.87 -22.76
N LYS A 233 9.24 -21.57 -23.12
CA LYS A 233 8.60 -21.15 -24.36
C LYS A 233 9.31 -19.90 -24.88
N GLU A 234 9.95 -19.99 -26.04
CA GLU A 234 10.61 -18.88 -26.73
C GLU A 234 9.70 -17.66 -26.88
N LYS A 235 8.40 -17.87 -27.15
CA LYS A 235 7.39 -16.81 -27.21
C LYS A 235 7.31 -15.97 -25.94
N ARG A 236 7.62 -16.53 -24.76
CA ARG A 236 7.63 -15.78 -23.48
C ARG A 236 8.86 -14.91 -23.33
N THR A 237 10.01 -15.45 -23.76
CA THR A 237 11.29 -14.70 -23.74
C THR A 237 11.20 -13.49 -24.66
N LYS A 238 10.66 -13.66 -25.90
CA LYS A 238 10.43 -12.56 -26.83
C LYS A 238 9.46 -11.52 -26.25
N LYS A 239 8.33 -11.95 -25.72
CA LYS A 239 7.36 -11.04 -25.08
C LYS A 239 7.93 -10.31 -23.86
N LEU A 240 8.82 -10.94 -23.10
CA LEU A 240 9.53 -10.29 -22.01
C LEU A 240 10.51 -9.25 -22.55
N ALA A 241 11.24 -9.54 -23.63
CA ALA A 241 12.14 -8.58 -24.26
C ALA A 241 11.39 -7.34 -24.75
N ASP A 242 10.27 -7.51 -25.48
CA ASP A 242 9.41 -6.41 -25.94
C ASP A 242 8.87 -5.57 -24.77
N SER A 243 8.47 -6.25 -23.66
CA SER A 243 8.03 -5.57 -22.44
C SER A 243 9.15 -4.78 -21.78
N MET A 244 10.38 -5.26 -21.84
CA MET A 244 11.54 -4.56 -21.28
C MET A 244 11.95 -3.35 -22.11
N GLU A 245 11.70 -3.35 -23.40
CA GLU A 245 11.92 -2.17 -24.23
C GLU A 245 10.96 -1.04 -23.87
N GLN A 246 9.68 -1.34 -23.71
CA GLN A 246 8.69 -0.37 -23.20
C GLN A 246 9.05 0.14 -21.80
N TYR A 247 9.49 -0.75 -20.92
CA TYR A 247 9.98 -0.35 -19.60
C TYR A 247 11.14 0.63 -19.68
N LYS A 248 12.15 0.32 -20.53
CA LYS A 248 13.32 1.16 -20.76
C LYS A 248 12.95 2.55 -21.30
N ALA A 249 12.06 2.62 -22.27
CA ALA A 249 11.58 3.88 -22.82
C ALA A 249 10.87 4.73 -21.75
N THR A 250 9.99 4.13 -20.96
CA THR A 250 9.28 4.82 -19.87
C THR A 250 10.23 5.26 -18.75
N ALA A 251 11.21 4.43 -18.38
CA ALA A 251 12.21 4.77 -17.37
C ALA A 251 13.10 5.94 -17.84
N ALA A 252 13.53 5.94 -19.11
CA ALA A 252 14.29 7.04 -19.69
C ALA A 252 13.49 8.34 -19.72
N TYR A 253 12.19 8.29 -20.03
CA TYR A 253 11.30 9.44 -19.95
C TYR A 253 11.30 10.08 -18.57
N PHE A 254 11.01 9.32 -17.52
CA PHE A 254 10.98 9.85 -16.16
C PHE A 254 12.37 10.26 -15.65
N GLY A 255 13.44 9.60 -16.09
CA GLY A 255 14.83 9.97 -15.78
C GLY A 255 15.22 11.35 -16.30
N THR A 256 14.67 11.76 -17.46
CA THR A 256 14.91 13.07 -18.08
C THR A 256 13.94 14.15 -17.58
N HIS A 257 12.71 13.80 -17.27
CA HIS A 257 11.64 14.72 -16.85
C HIS A 257 11.60 14.92 -15.32
N LYS A 258 12.70 15.45 -14.75
CA LYS A 258 12.84 15.67 -13.29
C LYS A 258 11.72 16.50 -12.68
N LYS A 259 11.14 17.44 -13.43
CA LYS A 259 10.00 18.26 -12.98
C LYS A 259 8.77 17.39 -12.66
N VAL A 260 8.52 16.33 -13.44
CA VAL A 260 7.41 15.39 -13.18
C VAL A 260 7.63 14.68 -11.85
N ILE A 261 8.85 14.16 -11.62
CA ILE A 261 9.20 13.47 -10.38
C ILE A 261 9.09 14.42 -9.17
N PHE A 262 9.57 15.65 -9.32
CA PHE A 262 9.46 16.67 -8.25
C PHE A 262 7.99 16.97 -7.89
N ASN A 263 7.11 17.17 -8.89
CA ASN A 263 5.69 17.37 -8.66
C ASN A 263 5.05 16.16 -7.95
N VAL A 264 5.41 14.94 -8.35
CA VAL A 264 4.93 13.71 -7.71
C VAL A 264 5.38 13.65 -6.24
N ILE A 265 6.64 13.99 -5.94
CA ILE A 265 7.15 14.05 -4.55
C ILE A 265 6.35 15.08 -3.74
N LEU A 266 6.07 16.25 -4.31
CA LEU A 266 5.32 17.30 -3.63
C LEU A 266 3.89 16.84 -3.32
N ILE A 267 3.19 16.25 -4.30
CA ILE A 267 1.84 15.69 -4.08
C ILE A 267 1.89 14.60 -3.02
N THR A 268 2.88 13.71 -3.08
CA THR A 268 3.06 12.62 -2.10
C THR A 268 3.31 13.17 -0.70
N PHE A 269 4.06 14.27 -0.57
CA PHE A 269 4.28 14.93 0.72
C PHE A 269 2.95 15.37 1.36
N PHE A 270 2.13 16.13 0.64
CA PHE A 270 0.81 16.53 1.14
C PHE A 270 -0.10 15.34 1.41
N GLN A 271 -0.09 14.35 0.55
CA GLN A 271 -0.83 13.10 0.72
C GLN A 271 -0.45 12.38 2.03
N ARG A 272 0.83 12.25 2.35
CA ARG A 272 1.28 11.57 3.58
C ARG A 272 0.92 12.37 4.82
N PHE A 273 1.14 13.67 4.78
CA PHE A 273 0.84 14.53 5.91
C PHE A 273 -0.67 14.57 6.21
N SER A 274 -1.55 14.49 5.19
CA SER A 274 -2.99 14.42 5.44
C SER A 274 -3.38 13.24 6.34
N LEU A 275 -2.65 12.11 6.24
CA LEU A 275 -2.86 10.96 7.12
C LEU A 275 -2.25 11.16 8.52
N PHE A 276 -1.09 11.81 8.61
CA PHE A 276 -0.47 12.10 9.91
C PHE A 276 -1.30 13.08 10.75
N PHE A 277 -1.99 14.01 10.11
CA PHE A 277 -2.91 14.94 10.77
C PHE A 277 -4.12 14.27 11.42
N VAL A 278 -4.49 13.05 11.03
CA VAL A 278 -5.62 12.32 11.64
C VAL A 278 -5.45 12.23 13.16
N THR A 279 -4.24 11.87 13.63
CA THR A 279 -3.96 11.75 15.05
C THR A 279 -4.07 13.10 15.79
N TRP A 280 -3.72 14.20 15.14
CA TRP A 280 -3.94 15.54 15.66
C TRP A 280 -5.43 15.86 15.82
N PHE A 281 -6.25 15.54 14.85
CA PHE A 281 -7.71 15.74 14.97
C PHE A 281 -8.31 14.88 16.06
N VAL A 282 -7.86 13.64 16.24
CA VAL A 282 -8.25 12.78 17.35
C VAL A 282 -7.83 13.38 18.69
N TYR A 283 -6.59 13.88 18.80
CA TYR A 283 -6.11 14.59 19.98
C TYR A 283 -7.03 15.76 20.37
N LYS A 284 -7.43 16.56 19.38
CA LYS A 284 -8.38 17.67 19.57
C LYS A 284 -9.79 17.21 19.89
N ALA A 285 -10.25 16.09 19.34
CA ALA A 285 -11.56 15.52 19.64
C ALA A 285 -11.74 15.15 21.11
N PHE A 286 -10.66 14.75 21.79
CA PHE A 286 -10.65 14.52 23.23
C PHE A 286 -10.52 15.80 24.07
N GLY A 287 -10.56 16.99 23.45
CA GLY A 287 -10.44 18.27 24.17
C GLY A 287 -9.04 18.55 24.72
N LEU A 288 -8.02 17.81 24.26
CA LEU A 288 -6.67 17.96 24.77
C LEU A 288 -5.99 19.22 24.21
N HIS A 289 -5.25 19.89 25.10
CA HIS A 289 -4.47 21.12 24.80
C HIS A 289 -3.12 21.01 25.53
N GLY A 290 -2.05 21.48 24.99
CA GLY A 290 -0.74 21.47 25.66
C GLY A 290 0.37 20.83 24.85
N THR A 291 0.07 19.94 23.90
CA THR A 291 1.05 19.47 22.92
C THR A 291 0.84 20.18 21.60
N SER A 292 1.94 20.54 20.93
CA SER A 292 1.87 21.27 19.67
C SER A 292 1.37 20.35 18.54
N ILE A 293 0.74 20.94 17.52
CA ILE A 293 0.37 20.22 16.28
C ILE A 293 1.59 19.55 15.64
N TYR A 294 2.74 20.25 15.67
CA TYR A 294 3.99 19.74 15.14
C TYR A 294 4.39 18.44 15.84
N ASP A 295 4.40 18.42 17.18
CA ASP A 295 4.83 17.24 17.94
C ASP A 295 3.93 16.05 17.65
N VAL A 296 2.60 16.22 17.68
CA VAL A 296 1.64 15.12 17.44
C VAL A 296 1.78 14.55 16.02
N VAL A 297 1.87 15.44 15.01
CA VAL A 297 2.01 15.03 13.60
C VAL A 297 3.34 14.34 13.36
N MET A 298 4.44 14.85 13.93
CA MET A 298 5.77 14.24 13.80
C MET A 298 5.88 12.91 14.54
N LEU A 299 5.25 12.76 15.71
CA LEU A 299 5.17 11.48 16.41
C LEU A 299 4.42 10.43 15.58
N GLN A 300 3.31 10.81 14.95
CA GLN A 300 2.58 9.91 14.06
C GLN A 300 3.42 9.54 12.82
N ALA A 301 4.20 10.48 12.27
CA ALA A 301 5.12 10.20 11.19
C ALA A 301 6.23 9.23 11.62
N VAL A 302 6.78 9.39 12.83
CA VAL A 302 7.77 8.45 13.41
C VAL A 302 7.19 7.05 13.58
N VAL A 303 5.96 6.90 14.07
CA VAL A 303 5.28 5.59 14.11
C VAL A 303 5.24 5.00 12.70
N SER A 304 4.83 5.78 11.70
CA SER A 304 4.75 5.32 10.31
C SER A 304 6.10 4.88 9.76
N VAL A 305 7.17 5.68 9.96
CA VAL A 305 8.55 5.33 9.53
C VAL A 305 9.01 4.02 10.17
N SER A 306 8.71 3.84 11.46
CA SER A 306 9.17 2.67 12.23
C SER A 306 8.51 1.37 11.80
N VAL A 307 7.23 1.40 11.36
CA VAL A 307 6.46 0.16 11.07
C VAL A 307 6.31 -0.16 9.59
N ASP A 308 6.54 0.80 8.71
CA ASP A 308 6.19 0.73 7.28
C ASP A 308 6.81 -0.48 6.54
N MET A 309 8.01 -0.92 6.94
CA MET A 309 8.73 -2.04 6.33
C MET A 309 8.57 -3.37 7.07
N LEU A 310 7.82 -3.38 8.17
CA LEU A 310 7.65 -4.61 8.96
C LEU A 310 6.66 -5.57 8.28
N PRO A 311 6.90 -6.90 8.36
CA PRO A 311 6.16 -7.90 7.57
C PRO A 311 4.77 -8.24 8.14
N LEU A 312 4.05 -7.26 8.67
CA LEU A 312 2.70 -7.43 9.22
C LEU A 312 1.66 -6.69 8.38
N PRO A 313 0.47 -7.27 8.17
CA PRO A 313 -0.61 -6.61 7.46
C PRO A 313 -0.99 -5.31 8.16
N GLY A 314 -0.90 -4.15 7.45
CA GLY A 314 -1.20 -2.84 8.01
C GLY A 314 -0.37 -2.44 9.24
N GLY A 315 0.75 -3.13 9.53
CA GLY A 315 1.57 -2.89 10.74
C GLY A 315 0.88 -3.28 12.04
N MET A 316 -0.18 -4.12 11.98
CA MET A 316 -1.00 -4.49 13.14
C MET A 316 -0.16 -5.09 14.29
N GLY A 317 -0.50 -4.73 15.50
CA GLY A 317 0.19 -5.11 16.74
C GLY A 317 1.36 -4.19 17.06
N ILE A 318 2.28 -3.99 16.13
CA ILE A 318 3.48 -3.17 16.37
C ILE A 318 3.15 -1.67 16.33
N SER A 319 2.33 -1.22 15.40
CA SER A 319 1.95 0.20 15.31
C SER A 319 1.12 0.65 16.51
N GLU A 320 0.24 -0.21 17.00
CA GLU A 320 -0.56 0.03 18.20
C GLU A 320 0.34 0.12 19.45
N ASN A 321 1.26 -0.83 19.60
CA ASN A 321 2.20 -0.82 20.72
C ASN A 321 3.14 0.41 20.68
N LEU A 322 3.68 0.73 19.51
CA LEU A 322 4.50 1.95 19.35
C LEU A 322 3.70 3.22 19.62
N PHE A 323 2.44 3.27 19.21
CA PHE A 323 1.57 4.39 19.55
C PHE A 323 1.44 4.53 21.08
N LEU A 324 1.14 3.45 21.81
CA LEU A 324 0.99 3.47 23.26
C LEU A 324 2.28 3.90 23.96
N ILE A 325 3.45 3.53 23.46
CA ILE A 325 4.73 3.95 24.04
C ILE A 325 5.02 5.43 23.74
N ILE A 326 4.90 5.85 22.49
CA ILE A 326 5.30 7.18 22.02
C ILE A 326 4.34 8.26 22.54
N PHE A 327 3.04 8.00 22.47
CA PHE A 327 2.02 8.98 22.83
C PHE A 327 1.66 9.00 24.32
N LYS A 328 2.33 8.19 25.15
CA LYS A 328 2.14 8.18 26.61
C LYS A 328 2.30 9.54 27.27
N THR A 329 3.18 10.39 26.72
CA THR A 329 3.43 11.75 27.22
C THR A 329 2.50 12.80 26.62
N VAL A 330 1.72 12.45 25.59
CA VAL A 330 0.83 13.33 24.84
C VAL A 330 -0.62 13.17 25.28
N PHE A 331 -1.06 11.93 25.44
CA PHE A 331 -2.39 11.59 25.96
C PHE A 331 -2.30 11.29 27.46
N THR A 332 -3.32 11.71 28.23
CA THR A 332 -3.46 11.27 29.62
C THR A 332 -3.69 9.75 29.68
N ALA A 333 -3.35 9.13 30.82
CA ALA A 333 -3.42 7.67 30.97
C ALA A 333 -4.78 7.07 30.56
N GLY A 334 -5.89 7.69 30.96
CA GLY A 334 -7.25 7.22 30.62
C GLY A 334 -7.66 7.46 29.16
N LEU A 335 -6.95 8.35 28.41
CA LEU A 335 -7.27 8.69 27.03
C LEU A 335 -6.28 8.08 26.01
N LEU A 336 -5.18 7.49 26.47
CA LEU A 336 -4.14 6.95 25.58
C LEU A 336 -4.67 5.81 24.72
N LEU A 337 -5.31 4.82 25.32
CA LEU A 337 -5.88 3.67 24.61
C LEU A 337 -7.09 4.07 23.75
N PRO A 338 -8.09 4.83 24.22
CA PRO A 338 -9.14 5.39 23.38
C PRO A 338 -8.59 6.21 22.20
N GLY A 339 -7.55 7.03 22.43
CA GLY A 339 -6.87 7.82 21.40
C GLY A 339 -6.21 6.97 20.34
N MET A 340 -5.53 5.89 20.73
CA MET A 340 -4.95 4.92 19.82
C MET A 340 -6.03 4.23 18.97
N VAL A 341 -7.09 3.72 19.62
CA VAL A 341 -8.19 3.01 18.95
C VAL A 341 -8.88 3.92 17.95
N LEU A 342 -9.18 5.17 18.31
CA LEU A 342 -9.85 6.11 17.43
C LEU A 342 -8.94 6.58 16.28
N SER A 343 -7.66 6.85 16.56
CA SER A 343 -6.69 7.23 15.51
C SER A 343 -6.51 6.11 14.49
N ARG A 344 -6.35 4.87 14.94
CA ARG A 344 -6.28 3.69 14.06
C ARG A 344 -7.63 3.42 13.36
N GLY A 345 -8.72 3.61 14.10
CA GLY A 345 -10.08 3.49 13.57
C GLY A 345 -10.26 4.32 12.31
N ILE A 346 -9.89 5.58 12.38
CA ILE A 346 -10.01 6.51 11.25
C ILE A 346 -8.92 6.23 10.20
N ALA A 347 -7.65 6.21 10.59
CA ALA A 347 -6.55 6.15 9.63
C ALA A 347 -6.44 4.80 8.90
N PHE A 348 -6.85 3.69 9.51
CA PHE A 348 -6.72 2.35 8.92
C PHE A 348 -8.07 1.70 8.60
N TYR A 349 -9.00 1.61 9.56
CA TYR A 349 -10.25 0.85 9.33
C TYR A 349 -11.23 1.60 8.44
N VAL A 350 -11.37 2.94 8.56
CA VAL A 350 -12.19 3.72 7.61
C VAL A 350 -11.58 3.64 6.22
N GLN A 351 -10.25 3.76 6.08
CA GLN A 351 -9.54 3.59 4.80
C GLN A 351 -9.83 2.21 4.20
N LEU A 352 -9.72 1.14 5.00
CA LEU A 352 -9.96 -0.24 4.57
C LEU A 352 -11.39 -0.43 4.07
N LEU A 353 -12.41 -0.04 4.86
CA LEU A 353 -13.81 -0.20 4.51
C LEU A 353 -14.20 0.61 3.27
N PHE A 354 -13.75 1.86 3.20
CA PHE A 354 -13.97 2.73 2.06
C PHE A 354 -13.33 2.14 0.78
N SER A 355 -12.09 1.71 0.89
CA SER A 355 -11.36 1.09 -0.23
C SER A 355 -11.97 -0.26 -0.63
N ALA A 356 -12.45 -1.06 0.32
CA ALA A 356 -13.16 -2.32 0.06
C ALA A 356 -14.43 -2.08 -0.77
N THR A 357 -15.27 -1.13 -0.34
CA THR A 357 -16.51 -0.79 -1.03
C THR A 357 -16.25 -0.35 -2.47
N LEU A 358 -15.26 0.52 -2.68
CA LEU A 358 -14.91 1.00 -4.02
C LEU A 358 -14.17 -0.06 -4.86
N THR A 359 -13.50 -1.02 -4.23
CA THR A 359 -12.93 -2.19 -4.94
C THR A 359 -14.04 -3.07 -5.52
N LEU A 360 -15.17 -3.25 -4.82
CA LEU A 360 -16.33 -3.93 -5.39
C LEU A 360 -16.90 -3.16 -6.60
N VAL A 361 -16.98 -1.83 -6.52
CA VAL A 361 -17.37 -0.98 -7.66
C VAL A 361 -16.40 -1.13 -8.84
N ALA A 362 -15.08 -1.14 -8.56
CA ALA A 362 -14.06 -1.37 -9.58
C ALA A 362 -14.21 -2.75 -10.24
N HIS A 363 -14.52 -3.78 -9.45
CA HIS A 363 -14.76 -5.13 -9.97
C HIS A 363 -15.95 -5.18 -10.93
N VAL A 364 -17.05 -4.51 -10.59
CA VAL A 364 -18.25 -4.45 -11.45
C VAL A 364 -17.98 -3.62 -12.71
N ARG A 365 -17.38 -2.42 -12.59
CA ARG A 365 -17.20 -1.49 -13.72
C ARG A 365 -16.08 -1.90 -14.68
N ILE A 366 -14.95 -2.34 -14.13
CA ILE A 366 -13.76 -2.70 -14.93
C ILE A 366 -13.73 -4.21 -15.20
N GLY A 367 -14.34 -5.00 -14.28
CA GLY A 367 -14.39 -6.46 -14.36
C GLY A 367 -15.34 -6.98 -15.42
N ARG A 368 -16.57 -6.44 -15.50
CA ARG A 368 -17.64 -6.87 -16.42
C ARG A 368 -17.54 -6.33 -17.84
N GLY A 369 -16.98 -5.12 -18.02
CA GLY A 369 -16.97 -4.44 -19.32
C GLY A 369 -16.21 -5.14 -20.46
N ARG A 370 -15.70 -6.36 -20.24
CA ARG A 370 -15.01 -7.15 -21.26
C ARG A 370 -15.61 -8.53 -21.52
N GLU A 371 -16.47 -9.03 -20.65
CA GLU A 371 -17.23 -10.25 -20.96
C GLU A 371 -18.24 -9.97 -22.08
N GLU A 372 -18.91 -8.82 -22.05
CA GLU A 372 -19.85 -8.40 -23.09
C GLU A 372 -19.20 -8.16 -24.47
N THR A 373 -17.96 -7.64 -24.53
CA THR A 373 -17.27 -7.42 -25.81
C THR A 373 -16.73 -8.72 -26.42
N THR A 374 -16.46 -9.73 -25.63
CA THR A 374 -15.98 -11.04 -26.13
C THR A 374 -17.15 -11.89 -26.63
N GLU A 375 -18.29 -11.86 -25.95
CA GLU A 375 -19.50 -12.54 -26.38
C GLU A 375 -20.10 -11.94 -27.65
N THR A 376 -20.06 -10.60 -27.80
CA THR A 376 -20.53 -9.92 -29.01
C THR A 376 -19.62 -10.17 -30.22
N CYS A 377 -18.30 -10.32 -30.04
CA CYS A 377 -17.38 -10.68 -31.12
C CYS A 377 -17.46 -12.17 -31.50
N GLU A 378 -17.78 -13.07 -30.59
CA GLU A 378 -18.02 -14.49 -30.90
C GLU A 378 -19.39 -14.71 -31.58
N GLN A 379 -20.40 -13.92 -31.23
CA GLN A 379 -21.72 -13.97 -31.90
C GLN A 379 -21.74 -13.31 -33.30
N GLN A 380 -20.77 -12.45 -33.62
CA GLN A 380 -20.65 -11.87 -34.97
C GLN A 380 -19.69 -12.65 -35.89
N ALA A 381 -18.98 -13.64 -35.35
CA ALA A 381 -18.03 -14.47 -36.10
C ALA A 381 -18.55 -15.91 -36.33
N GLY A 382 -19.74 -16.27 -35.88
CA GLY A 382 -20.47 -17.50 -36.16
C GLY A 382 -21.70 -17.24 -36.99
#